data_594c64b4a7c31a5103aaa53e73d78fbf
#
_entry.id   594c64b4a7c31a5103aaa53e73d78fbf
#
_cell.length_a   1.000
_cell.length_b   1.000
_cell.length_c   1.000
_cell.angle_alpha   90.00
_cell.angle_beta   90.00
_cell.angle_gamma   90.00
#
_symmetry.space_group_name_H-M   'P 1'
#
loop_
_entity.id
_entity.type
_entity.pdbx_description
1 polymer ?
#
loop_
_entity_poly.entity_id
_entity_poly.type
_entity_poly.pdbx_seq_one_letter_code
_entity_poly.pdbx_strand_id
1 'polypeptide(L)'
;LNELRLKSILSLFDGISCLRIALERLGIHFENYYASEIEPNCIKLSKENYDDVIHIGDVYEITESNEYQGIEPNELDLLVGGSPCQGFSLLGNQLNFDDPRSKLFFEYVRLLRELKPKWFIFENVKMSPKIVEVISKILGVEPIEINSSLFSPQNRRRLYWTNIPNVKERLPLKNDIEGKSVFENQDYLPATVRKAKKGQSHRQIVSPNGSKLPCLTYSYYKGVNADGRPGKALLHNFGDYAVGKIEMLSPLECERLQTVPDDYTKGVSKTNRYKALGNGFTVKVIEHILGCIPNED
;
A
#
# COMPACT_ATOMS: atom_id res chain seq x y z
N LEU A 1 15.58 -25.32 -8.99
CA LEU A 1 15.40 -24.15 -8.09
C LEU A 1 14.29 -24.55 -7.13
N ASN A 2 14.59 -24.66 -5.82
CA ASN A 2 13.55 -24.90 -4.83
C ASN A 2 12.62 -23.70 -4.84
N GLU A 3 11.34 -23.92 -5.13
CA GLU A 3 10.31 -22.90 -5.05
C GLU A 3 10.02 -22.60 -3.58
N LEU A 4 10.00 -21.32 -3.20
CA LEU A 4 9.65 -20.93 -1.84
C LEU A 4 8.20 -21.36 -1.55
N ARG A 5 8.02 -22.10 -0.45
CA ARG A 5 6.72 -22.54 0.05
C ARG A 5 6.49 -22.01 1.45
N LEU A 6 5.29 -21.48 1.68
CA LEU A 6 4.85 -21.02 2.99
C LEU A 6 3.66 -21.88 3.44
N LYS A 7 3.61 -22.26 4.70
CA LYS A 7 2.49 -23.02 5.25
C LYS A 7 1.31 -22.09 5.45
N SER A 8 1.49 -21.01 6.19
CA SER A 8 0.42 -20.08 6.49
C SER A 8 0.86 -18.62 6.46
N ILE A 9 -0.06 -17.78 6.01
CA ILE A 9 0.09 -16.34 5.85
C ILE A 9 -1.08 -15.66 6.53
N LEU A 10 -0.81 -14.62 7.33
CA LEU A 10 -1.82 -13.74 7.88
C LEU A 10 -1.61 -12.31 7.37
N SER A 11 -2.57 -11.81 6.62
CA SER A 11 -2.62 -10.43 6.14
C SER A 11 -3.64 -9.63 6.94
N LEU A 12 -3.16 -8.67 7.74
CA LEU A 12 -4.00 -7.77 8.54
C LEU A 12 -4.24 -6.48 7.78
N PHE A 13 -5.48 -5.98 7.83
CA PHE A 13 -5.89 -4.81 7.04
C PHE A 13 -5.64 -5.04 5.54
N ASP A 14 -5.99 -6.23 5.08
CA ASP A 14 -5.59 -6.80 3.79
C ASP A 14 -5.96 -5.93 2.58
N GLY A 15 -7.01 -5.12 2.72
CA GLY A 15 -7.49 -4.26 1.66
C GLY A 15 -7.97 -5.08 0.47
N ILE A 16 -7.33 -4.87 -0.67
CA ILE A 16 -7.66 -5.57 -1.93
C ILE A 16 -6.67 -6.71 -2.22
N SER A 17 -6.13 -7.34 -1.21
CA SER A 17 -5.22 -8.50 -1.33
C SER A 17 -3.96 -8.24 -2.18
N CYS A 18 -3.36 -7.05 -2.01
CA CYS A 18 -2.11 -6.70 -2.71
C CYS A 18 -0.97 -7.68 -2.40
N LEU A 19 -0.93 -8.25 -1.19
CA LEU A 19 0.02 -9.29 -0.81
C LEU A 19 -0.21 -10.56 -1.64
N ARG A 20 -1.46 -10.98 -1.83
CA ARG A 20 -1.82 -12.18 -2.61
C ARG A 20 -1.37 -12.04 -4.07
N ILE A 21 -1.53 -10.83 -4.66
CA ILE A 21 -1.02 -10.52 -6.01
C ILE A 21 0.51 -10.67 -6.08
N ALA A 22 1.21 -10.19 -5.06
CA ALA A 22 2.67 -10.29 -5.01
C ALA A 22 3.17 -11.74 -4.92
N LEU A 23 2.52 -12.57 -4.09
CA LEU A 23 2.82 -14.00 -3.97
C LEU A 23 2.63 -14.73 -5.29
N GLU A 24 1.51 -14.49 -5.99
CA GLU A 24 1.23 -15.07 -7.30
C GLU A 24 2.32 -14.73 -8.32
N ARG A 25 2.70 -13.45 -8.41
CA ARG A 25 3.70 -12.99 -9.38
C ARG A 25 5.10 -13.54 -9.11
N LEU A 26 5.40 -13.84 -7.86
CA LEU A 26 6.67 -14.46 -7.47
C LEU A 26 6.65 -16.00 -7.57
N GLY A 27 5.48 -16.60 -7.84
CA GLY A 27 5.32 -18.06 -7.82
C GLY A 27 5.54 -18.64 -6.42
N ILE A 28 5.27 -17.87 -5.35
CA ILE A 28 5.37 -18.35 -3.97
C ILE A 28 4.10 -19.14 -3.65
N HIS A 29 4.27 -20.43 -3.39
CA HIS A 29 3.17 -21.31 -2.99
C HIS A 29 2.90 -21.21 -1.49
N PHE A 30 1.65 -21.35 -1.10
CA PHE A 30 1.22 -21.39 0.30
C PHE A 30 0.05 -22.37 0.47
N GLU A 31 -0.17 -22.83 1.70
CA GLU A 31 -1.31 -23.70 2.01
C GLU A 31 -2.53 -22.87 2.43
N ASN A 32 -2.33 -21.90 3.32
CA ASN A 32 -3.41 -21.06 3.84
C ASN A 32 -3.06 -19.58 3.78
N TYR A 33 -3.98 -18.77 3.26
CA TYR A 33 -3.91 -17.31 3.27
C TYR A 33 -5.10 -16.75 4.04
N TYR A 34 -4.86 -16.25 5.23
CA TYR A 34 -5.85 -15.62 6.09
C TYR A 34 -5.83 -14.10 5.90
N ALA A 35 -7.00 -13.52 5.63
CA ALA A 35 -7.17 -12.07 5.44
C ALA A 35 -8.10 -11.48 6.49
N SER A 36 -7.58 -10.58 7.33
CA SER A 36 -8.40 -9.74 8.20
C SER A 36 -8.67 -8.41 7.51
N GLU A 37 -9.92 -8.17 7.16
CA GLU A 37 -10.43 -6.95 6.51
C GLU A 37 -11.90 -6.79 6.84
N ILE A 38 -12.35 -5.53 7.03
CA ILE A 38 -13.75 -5.21 7.39
C ILE A 38 -14.46 -4.36 6.33
N GLU A 39 -13.72 -3.77 5.38
CA GLU A 39 -14.32 -2.94 4.33
C GLU A 39 -15.01 -3.82 3.27
N PRO A 40 -16.35 -3.78 3.16
CA PRO A 40 -17.08 -4.72 2.29
C PRO A 40 -16.67 -4.67 0.81
N ASN A 41 -16.28 -3.49 0.30
CA ASN A 41 -15.84 -3.36 -1.08
C ASN A 41 -14.46 -3.99 -1.31
N CYS A 42 -13.58 -3.95 -0.31
CA CYS A 42 -12.28 -4.60 -0.38
C CYS A 42 -12.44 -6.12 -0.34
N ILE A 43 -13.26 -6.64 0.60
CA ILE A 43 -13.58 -8.07 0.70
C ILE A 43 -14.21 -8.57 -0.60
N LYS A 44 -15.14 -7.79 -1.18
CA LYS A 44 -15.77 -8.15 -2.46
C LYS A 44 -14.72 -8.30 -3.57
N LEU A 45 -13.82 -7.31 -3.72
CA LEU A 45 -12.77 -7.33 -4.74
C LEU A 45 -11.80 -8.51 -4.54
N SER A 46 -11.42 -8.79 -3.29
CA SER A 46 -10.59 -9.95 -2.98
C SER A 46 -11.26 -11.25 -3.42
N LYS A 47 -12.53 -11.46 -3.06
CA LYS A 47 -13.31 -12.66 -3.43
C LYS A 47 -13.60 -12.79 -4.93
N GLU A 48 -13.70 -11.68 -5.65
CA GLU A 48 -13.89 -11.71 -7.11
C GLU A 48 -12.62 -12.11 -7.87
N ASN A 49 -11.46 -11.90 -7.27
CA ASN A 49 -10.17 -12.19 -7.90
C ASN A 49 -9.52 -13.48 -7.38
N TYR A 50 -9.82 -13.89 -6.14
CA TYR A 50 -9.18 -15.03 -5.47
C TYR A 50 -10.20 -15.84 -4.66
N ASP A 51 -10.24 -17.14 -4.88
CA ASP A 51 -11.06 -18.11 -4.14
C ASP A 51 -10.29 -18.80 -2.99
N ASP A 52 -8.96 -18.64 -2.97
CA ASP A 52 -8.05 -19.20 -1.98
C ASP A 52 -7.77 -18.27 -0.78
N VAL A 53 -8.40 -17.09 -0.72
CA VAL A 53 -8.30 -16.15 0.40
C VAL A 53 -9.35 -16.45 1.47
N ILE A 54 -8.91 -16.83 2.67
CA ILE A 54 -9.75 -17.12 3.82
C ILE A 54 -10.00 -15.81 4.59
N HIS A 55 -11.21 -15.25 4.42
CA HIS A 55 -11.59 -14.00 5.11
C HIS A 55 -12.02 -14.30 6.54
N ILE A 56 -11.29 -13.77 7.52
CA ILE A 56 -11.49 -13.99 8.95
C ILE A 56 -12.04 -12.75 9.71
N GLY A 57 -12.43 -11.70 8.98
CA GLY A 57 -13.14 -10.55 9.55
C GLY A 57 -12.26 -9.55 10.28
N ASP A 58 -12.74 -9.09 11.44
CA ASP A 58 -12.08 -8.04 12.23
C ASP A 58 -10.84 -8.59 12.97
N VAL A 59 -9.76 -7.81 12.99
CA VAL A 59 -8.52 -8.14 13.71
C VAL A 59 -8.75 -8.36 15.21
N TYR A 60 -9.74 -7.74 15.80
CA TYR A 60 -10.12 -7.94 17.21
C TYR A 60 -10.71 -9.31 17.49
N GLU A 61 -11.22 -10.00 16.47
CA GLU A 61 -11.79 -11.34 16.59
C GLU A 61 -10.73 -12.45 16.49
N ILE A 62 -9.48 -12.11 16.20
CA ILE A 62 -8.38 -13.07 16.12
C ILE A 62 -7.77 -13.21 17.54
N THR A 63 -8.28 -14.15 18.33
CA THR A 63 -7.93 -14.31 19.75
C THR A 63 -7.70 -15.77 20.12
N GLU A 64 -7.04 -16.02 21.23
CA GLU A 64 -6.86 -17.38 21.79
C GLU A 64 -8.22 -18.06 22.06
N SER A 65 -9.22 -17.30 22.52
CA SER A 65 -10.56 -17.84 22.84
C SER A 65 -11.32 -18.39 21.62
N ASN A 66 -10.94 -18.03 20.42
CA ASN A 66 -11.48 -18.58 19.17
C ASN A 66 -10.40 -19.25 18.30
N GLU A 67 -9.36 -19.78 18.97
CA GLU A 67 -8.28 -20.54 18.33
C GLU A 67 -7.61 -19.76 17.17
N TYR A 68 -7.48 -18.42 17.33
CA TYR A 68 -6.93 -17.51 16.32
C TYR A 68 -7.53 -17.71 14.91
N GLN A 69 -8.82 -18.06 14.83
CA GLN A 69 -9.51 -18.35 13.56
C GLN A 69 -8.89 -19.52 12.76
N GLY A 70 -8.27 -20.47 13.43
CA GLY A 70 -7.61 -21.62 12.83
C GLY A 70 -6.14 -21.40 12.47
N ILE A 71 -5.54 -20.31 12.95
CA ILE A 71 -4.11 -20.05 12.76
C ILE A 71 -3.34 -20.61 13.95
N GLU A 72 -2.50 -21.60 13.71
CA GLU A 72 -1.70 -22.23 14.76
C GLU A 72 -0.51 -21.35 15.18
N PRO A 73 -0.38 -20.99 16.49
CA PRO A 73 0.79 -20.28 16.99
C PRO A 73 2.09 -21.04 16.71
N ASN A 74 3.15 -20.31 16.36
CA ASN A 74 4.48 -20.78 15.92
C ASN A 74 4.49 -21.54 14.58
N GLU A 75 3.35 -21.66 13.88
CA GLU A 75 3.27 -22.25 12.54
C GLU A 75 2.94 -21.21 11.45
N LEU A 76 2.84 -19.95 11.83
CA LEU A 76 2.63 -18.84 10.91
C LEU A 76 3.97 -18.45 10.26
N ASP A 77 4.09 -18.62 8.95
CA ASP A 77 5.31 -18.24 8.24
C ASP A 77 5.42 -16.73 8.02
N LEU A 78 4.31 -16.07 7.71
CA LEU A 78 4.33 -14.66 7.34
C LEU A 78 3.15 -13.89 7.92
N LEU A 79 3.46 -12.81 8.66
CA LEU A 79 2.50 -11.80 9.10
C LEU A 79 2.74 -10.50 8.34
N VAL A 80 1.75 -10.00 7.63
CA VAL A 80 1.83 -8.70 6.93
C VAL A 80 0.70 -7.80 7.40
N GLY A 81 0.96 -6.48 7.52
CA GLY A 81 -0.08 -5.52 7.81
C GLY A 81 0.38 -4.08 7.70
N GLY A 82 -0.57 -3.19 7.44
CA GLY A 82 -0.36 -1.75 7.43
C GLY A 82 -1.50 -1.06 8.15
N SER A 83 -1.36 -0.79 9.46
CA SER A 83 -2.44 -0.16 10.21
C SER A 83 -2.73 1.26 9.73
N PRO A 84 -3.98 1.73 9.75
CA PRO A 84 -4.35 3.09 9.42
C PRO A 84 -3.50 4.13 10.17
N CYS A 85 -2.87 5.06 9.44
CA CYS A 85 -1.91 6.04 9.98
C CYS A 85 -2.52 7.16 10.83
N GLN A 86 -3.84 7.29 10.87
CA GLN A 86 -4.52 8.46 11.45
C GLN A 86 -4.33 8.59 12.98
N GLY A 87 -3.94 7.52 13.67
CA GLY A 87 -3.66 7.52 15.11
C GLY A 87 -2.28 8.06 15.48
N PHE A 88 -1.31 7.93 14.60
CA PHE A 88 0.08 8.30 14.90
C PHE A 88 0.36 9.80 14.86
N SER A 89 -0.43 10.60 14.15
CA SER A 89 -0.26 12.06 14.10
C SER A 89 -0.51 12.76 15.44
N LEU A 90 -1.26 12.14 16.35
CA LEU A 90 -1.55 12.64 17.70
C LEU A 90 -0.59 12.10 18.77
N LEU A 91 0.20 11.07 18.46
CA LEU A 91 1.24 10.51 19.36
C LEU A 91 2.40 11.49 19.62
N GLY A 92 2.41 12.67 18.97
CA GLY A 92 3.49 13.66 19.07
C GLY A 92 3.71 14.25 20.47
N ASN A 93 2.75 14.16 21.41
CA ASN A 93 2.87 14.70 22.75
C ASN A 93 2.59 13.72 23.91
N GLN A 94 1.88 12.62 23.66
CA GLN A 94 1.70 11.53 24.63
C GLN A 94 1.38 10.26 23.85
N LEU A 95 2.05 9.15 24.21
CA LEU A 95 1.64 7.79 23.84
C LEU A 95 0.24 7.55 24.43
N ASN A 96 -0.79 8.03 23.74
CA ASN A 96 -2.16 7.77 24.16
C ASN A 96 -2.56 6.39 23.62
N PHE A 97 -2.26 5.38 24.41
CA PHE A 97 -2.68 3.98 24.18
C PHE A 97 -4.20 3.83 24.05
N ASP A 98 -4.96 4.84 24.48
CA ASP A 98 -6.41 4.87 24.45
C ASP A 98 -7.00 5.45 23.15
N ASP A 99 -6.19 6.00 22.23
CA ASP A 99 -6.69 6.46 20.92
C ASP A 99 -7.11 5.23 20.08
N PRO A 100 -8.39 5.12 19.69
CA PRO A 100 -8.89 3.98 18.90
C PRO A 100 -8.09 3.68 17.64
N ARG A 101 -7.40 4.68 17.10
CA ARG A 101 -6.61 4.58 15.87
C ARG A 101 -5.22 3.99 16.11
N SER A 102 -4.67 4.14 17.32
CA SER A 102 -3.43 3.49 17.74
C SER A 102 -3.67 2.02 18.11
N LYS A 103 -4.88 1.67 18.52
CA LYS A 103 -5.26 0.30 18.92
C LYS A 103 -4.96 -0.72 17.82
N LEU A 104 -5.21 -0.39 16.57
CA LEU A 104 -4.96 -1.30 15.44
C LEU A 104 -3.48 -1.67 15.27
N PHE A 105 -2.55 -0.74 15.55
CA PHE A 105 -1.13 -1.08 15.62
C PHE A 105 -0.84 -2.08 16.75
N PHE A 106 -1.46 -1.89 17.93
CA PHE A 106 -1.26 -2.80 19.05
C PHE A 106 -1.88 -4.17 18.82
N GLU A 107 -2.95 -4.27 18.03
CA GLU A 107 -3.47 -5.57 17.58
C GLU A 107 -2.46 -6.30 16.67
N TYR A 108 -1.81 -5.58 15.74
CA TYR A 108 -0.72 -6.15 14.97
C TYR A 108 0.42 -6.66 15.88
N VAL A 109 0.83 -5.85 16.86
CA VAL A 109 1.89 -6.23 17.82
C VAL A 109 1.47 -7.41 18.71
N ARG A 110 0.22 -7.45 19.14
CA ARG A 110 -0.33 -8.58 19.90
C ARG A 110 -0.21 -9.88 19.12
N LEU A 111 -0.72 -9.89 17.89
CA LEU A 111 -0.67 -11.07 17.03
C LEU A 111 0.77 -11.45 16.65
N LEU A 112 1.65 -10.48 16.42
CA LEU A 112 3.08 -10.75 16.20
C LEU A 112 3.71 -11.51 17.39
N ARG A 113 3.34 -11.16 18.63
CA ARG A 113 3.88 -11.79 19.85
C ARG A 113 3.22 -13.13 20.17
N GLU A 114 1.93 -13.26 19.92
CA GLU A 114 1.16 -14.47 20.21
C GLU A 114 1.41 -15.56 19.17
N LEU A 115 1.33 -15.21 17.90
CA LEU A 115 1.49 -16.18 16.78
C LEU A 115 2.93 -16.46 16.41
N LYS A 116 3.88 -15.56 16.73
CA LYS A 116 5.33 -15.69 16.49
C LYS A 116 5.67 -16.12 15.07
N PRO A 117 5.26 -15.35 14.05
CA PRO A 117 5.53 -15.69 12.67
C PRO A 117 7.04 -15.74 12.40
N LYS A 118 7.46 -16.59 11.44
CA LYS A 118 8.85 -16.67 10.99
C LYS A 118 9.30 -15.34 10.37
N TRP A 119 8.44 -14.73 9.53
CA TRP A 119 8.66 -13.45 8.88
C TRP A 119 7.51 -12.49 9.17
N PHE A 120 7.84 -11.20 9.25
CA PHE A 120 6.80 -10.17 9.35
C PHE A 120 7.12 -8.95 8.48
N ILE A 121 6.07 -8.24 8.05
CA ILE A 121 6.14 -6.96 7.37
C ILE A 121 5.10 -6.04 8.00
N PHE A 122 5.54 -4.94 8.59
CA PHE A 122 4.65 -3.86 9.02
C PHE A 122 4.92 -2.61 8.17
N GLU A 123 3.89 -2.07 7.53
CA GLU A 123 3.99 -0.88 6.67
C GLU A 123 3.30 0.31 7.31
N ASN A 124 3.90 1.50 7.16
CA ASN A 124 3.18 2.74 7.46
C ASN A 124 3.74 3.94 6.66
N VAL A 125 3.00 5.05 6.73
CA VAL A 125 3.44 6.32 6.14
C VAL A 125 4.66 6.88 6.90
N LYS A 126 5.37 7.82 6.25
CA LYS A 126 6.42 8.59 6.92
C LYS A 126 5.82 9.41 8.07
N MET A 127 6.42 9.32 9.23
CA MET A 127 5.98 9.96 10.47
C MET A 127 7.15 10.64 11.20
N SER A 128 6.90 11.25 12.36
CA SER A 128 7.94 11.92 13.13
C SER A 128 8.99 10.92 13.65
N PRO A 129 10.27 11.33 13.79
CA PRO A 129 11.32 10.44 14.28
C PRO A 129 11.00 9.79 15.64
N LYS A 130 10.35 10.52 16.55
CA LYS A 130 9.92 9.99 17.85
C LYS A 130 8.98 8.80 17.73
N ILE A 131 8.02 8.87 16.81
CA ILE A 131 7.06 7.78 16.59
C ILE A 131 7.77 6.59 15.94
N VAL A 132 8.63 6.85 14.96
CA VAL A 132 9.46 5.81 14.33
C VAL A 132 10.27 5.06 15.38
N GLU A 133 10.96 5.77 16.28
CA GLU A 133 11.74 5.19 17.37
C GLU A 133 10.89 4.28 18.27
N VAL A 134 9.68 4.72 18.63
CA VAL A 134 8.77 3.92 19.47
C VAL A 134 8.34 2.64 18.75
N ILE A 135 7.94 2.73 17.49
CA ILE A 135 7.54 1.56 16.70
C ILE A 135 8.72 0.60 16.54
N SER A 136 9.92 1.12 16.23
CA SER A 136 11.13 0.32 16.08
C SER A 136 11.49 -0.44 17.37
N LYS A 137 11.39 0.22 18.54
CA LYS A 137 11.59 -0.44 19.83
C LYS A 137 10.58 -1.55 20.11
N ILE A 138 9.32 -1.35 19.73
CA ILE A 138 8.25 -2.34 19.94
C ILE A 138 8.43 -3.54 19.01
N LEU A 139 8.76 -3.31 17.74
CA LEU A 139 8.94 -4.34 16.72
C LEU A 139 10.33 -4.99 16.74
N GLY A 140 11.31 -4.37 17.42
CA GLY A 140 12.69 -4.87 17.55
C GLY A 140 13.55 -4.71 16.29
N VAL A 141 13.10 -3.94 15.30
CA VAL A 141 13.82 -3.69 14.04
C VAL A 141 13.67 -2.24 13.60
N GLU A 142 14.65 -1.73 12.86
CA GLU A 142 14.59 -0.40 12.26
C GLU A 142 13.83 -0.43 10.93
N PRO A 143 13.12 0.65 10.56
CA PRO A 143 12.37 0.68 9.32
C PRO A 143 13.27 0.93 8.11
N ILE A 144 12.88 0.37 6.99
CA ILE A 144 13.44 0.65 5.68
C ILE A 144 12.49 1.62 4.97
N GLU A 145 12.96 2.82 4.63
CA GLU A 145 12.18 3.73 3.78
C GLU A 145 12.29 3.27 2.33
N ILE A 146 11.16 2.87 1.74
CA ILE A 146 11.07 2.51 0.33
C ILE A 146 10.16 3.50 -0.38
N ASN A 147 10.65 4.04 -1.50
CA ASN A 147 9.84 4.84 -2.40
C ASN A 147 9.35 3.98 -3.55
N SER A 148 8.04 3.88 -3.74
CA SER A 148 7.46 3.15 -4.88
C SER A 148 8.00 3.60 -6.23
N SER A 149 8.58 4.82 -6.31
CA SER A 149 9.24 5.31 -7.53
C SER A 149 10.41 4.45 -8.01
N LEU A 150 10.91 3.53 -7.19
CA LEU A 150 11.89 2.52 -7.59
C LEU A 150 11.26 1.38 -8.40
N PHE A 151 9.94 1.21 -8.37
CA PHE A 151 9.22 0.07 -8.94
C PHE A 151 8.04 0.47 -9.85
N SER A 152 7.56 1.72 -9.72
CA SER A 152 6.44 2.27 -10.47
C SER A 152 6.68 3.74 -10.79
N PRO A 153 5.89 4.39 -11.64
CA PRO A 153 6.02 5.83 -11.85
C PRO A 153 5.48 6.68 -10.69
N GLN A 154 5.09 6.10 -9.57
CA GLN A 154 4.51 6.78 -8.42
C GLN A 154 5.55 7.18 -7.38
N ASN A 155 5.55 8.45 -6.97
CA ASN A 155 6.35 8.91 -5.83
C ASN A 155 5.57 8.68 -4.51
N ARG A 156 5.72 7.48 -3.93
CA ARG A 156 5.03 7.05 -2.71
C ARG A 156 6.04 6.49 -1.73
N ARG A 157 6.44 7.30 -0.74
CA ARG A 157 7.38 6.90 0.31
C ARG A 157 6.64 6.25 1.46
N ARG A 158 7.11 5.07 1.88
CA ARG A 158 6.59 4.31 3.01
C ARG A 158 7.73 3.76 3.87
N LEU A 159 7.42 3.49 5.12
CA LEU A 159 8.32 2.84 6.06
C LEU A 159 7.88 1.38 6.22
N TYR A 160 8.84 0.49 6.13
CA TYR A 160 8.63 -0.96 6.27
C TYR A 160 9.50 -1.48 7.40
N TRP A 161 8.90 -2.04 8.43
CA TRP A 161 9.58 -2.79 9.49
C TRP A 161 9.45 -4.26 9.16
N THR A 162 10.56 -4.97 9.06
CA THR A 162 10.59 -6.40 8.70
C THR A 162 11.86 -7.05 9.23
N ASN A 163 11.77 -8.34 9.55
CA ASN A 163 12.91 -9.19 9.87
C ASN A 163 13.44 -9.97 8.64
N ILE A 164 12.85 -9.76 7.46
CA ILE A 164 13.33 -10.33 6.20
C ILE A 164 14.70 -9.69 5.87
N PRO A 165 15.74 -10.49 5.63
CA PRO A 165 17.09 -9.97 5.43
C PRO A 165 17.29 -9.32 4.07
N ASN A 166 18.30 -8.46 3.95
CA ASN A 166 18.81 -7.87 2.70
C ASN A 166 17.80 -7.05 1.88
N VAL A 167 16.66 -6.68 2.45
CA VAL A 167 15.63 -5.89 1.72
C VAL A 167 16.19 -4.56 1.26
N LYS A 168 16.93 -3.85 2.13
CA LYS A 168 17.53 -2.56 1.82
C LYS A 168 18.66 -2.66 0.81
N GLU A 169 19.52 -3.65 0.97
CA GLU A 169 20.71 -3.89 0.15
C GLU A 169 20.35 -4.28 -1.29
N ARG A 170 19.21 -4.95 -1.47
CA ARG A 170 18.71 -5.39 -2.77
C ARG A 170 17.80 -4.37 -3.47
N LEU A 171 17.59 -3.18 -2.88
CA LEU A 171 16.82 -2.13 -3.54
C LEU A 171 17.47 -1.70 -4.86
N PRO A 172 16.70 -1.53 -5.94
CA PRO A 172 17.23 -1.00 -7.19
C PRO A 172 17.75 0.42 -6.99
N LEU A 173 18.91 0.73 -7.57
CA LEU A 173 19.53 2.05 -7.47
C LEU A 173 18.71 3.14 -8.15
N LYS A 174 18.03 2.79 -9.24
CA LYS A 174 17.26 3.72 -10.07
C LYS A 174 16.17 2.99 -10.84
N ASN A 175 15.09 3.70 -11.12
CA ASN A 175 14.06 3.26 -12.06
C ASN A 175 13.65 4.41 -12.97
N ASP A 176 13.72 4.18 -14.27
CA ASP A 176 13.40 5.13 -15.33
C ASP A 176 11.96 5.01 -15.85
N ILE A 177 11.07 4.29 -15.13
CA ILE A 177 9.65 4.21 -15.52
C ILE A 177 9.03 5.60 -15.42
N GLU A 178 8.59 6.11 -16.55
CA GLU A 178 7.98 7.42 -16.69
C GLU A 178 6.49 7.40 -16.33
N GLY A 179 5.96 8.56 -15.90
CA GLY A 179 4.54 8.72 -15.58
C GLY A 179 3.60 8.32 -16.72
N LYS A 180 4.00 8.60 -17.96
CA LYS A 180 3.21 8.25 -19.15
C LYS A 180 2.94 6.75 -19.32
N SER A 181 3.75 5.88 -18.72
CA SER A 181 3.60 4.42 -18.85
C SER A 181 2.29 3.87 -18.31
N VAL A 182 1.58 4.62 -17.43
CA VAL A 182 0.31 4.20 -16.87
C VAL A 182 -0.90 4.70 -17.64
N PHE A 183 -0.75 5.68 -18.54
CA PHE A 183 -1.87 6.29 -19.25
C PHE A 183 -2.52 5.35 -20.26
N GLU A 184 -3.85 5.37 -20.33
CA GLU A 184 -4.63 4.62 -21.29
C GLU A 184 -4.43 5.17 -22.72
N ASN A 185 -4.34 6.49 -22.85
CA ASN A 185 -4.03 7.14 -24.11
C ASN A 185 -2.62 7.73 -24.10
N GLN A 186 -1.76 7.30 -25.04
CA GLN A 186 -0.36 7.73 -25.15
C GLN A 186 -0.20 9.05 -25.93
N ASP A 187 -1.26 9.56 -26.56
CA ASP A 187 -1.24 10.78 -27.39
C ASP A 187 -1.28 12.09 -26.57
N TYR A 188 -1.09 11.98 -25.26
CA TYR A 188 -1.08 13.12 -24.37
C TYR A 188 0.14 14.01 -24.59
N LEU A 189 -0.11 15.27 -24.95
CA LEU A 189 0.94 16.28 -25.10
C LEU A 189 1.55 16.64 -23.73
N PRO A 190 2.87 16.92 -23.68
CA PRO A 190 3.54 17.28 -22.45
C PRO A 190 2.98 18.59 -21.89
N ALA A 191 2.43 18.54 -20.67
CA ALA A 191 2.07 19.73 -19.95
C ALA A 191 3.34 20.42 -19.42
N THR A 192 3.59 21.64 -19.82
CA THR A 192 4.60 22.48 -19.19
C THR A 192 4.09 22.95 -17.82
N VAL A 193 4.89 22.70 -16.78
CA VAL A 193 4.59 23.16 -15.43
C VAL A 193 4.57 24.68 -15.41
N ARG A 194 3.39 25.31 -15.32
CA ARG A 194 3.32 26.74 -15.00
C ARG A 194 3.63 26.93 -13.52
N LYS A 195 4.66 27.69 -13.22
CA LYS A 195 4.90 28.22 -11.86
C LYS A 195 3.64 28.98 -11.43
N ALA A 196 3.04 28.56 -10.31
CA ALA A 196 1.93 29.29 -9.72
C ALA A 196 2.33 30.73 -9.46
N LYS A 197 1.45 31.69 -9.78
CA LYS A 197 1.66 33.10 -9.41
C LYS A 197 1.73 33.20 -7.88
N LYS A 198 2.59 34.12 -7.38
CA LYS A 198 2.78 34.40 -5.94
C LYS A 198 1.40 34.57 -5.27
N GLY A 199 1.06 33.68 -4.31
CA GLY A 199 -0.23 33.69 -3.59
C GLY A 199 -1.22 32.59 -3.99
N GLN A 200 -0.95 31.79 -5.04
CA GLN A 200 -1.78 30.62 -5.39
C GLN A 200 -1.12 29.35 -4.83
N SER A 201 -1.92 28.47 -4.21
CA SER A 201 -1.46 27.18 -3.75
C SER A 201 -0.86 26.39 -4.92
N HIS A 202 0.27 25.71 -4.67
CA HIS A 202 1.03 24.98 -5.69
C HIS A 202 0.16 23.87 -6.27
N ARG A 203 -0.37 24.10 -7.47
CA ARG A 203 -0.98 23.04 -8.30
C ARG A 203 0.19 22.22 -8.84
N GLN A 204 0.39 21.03 -8.34
CA GLN A 204 1.28 20.08 -9.02
C GLN A 204 0.55 19.53 -10.24
N ILE A 205 0.68 20.25 -11.35
CA ILE A 205 0.35 19.71 -12.66
C ILE A 205 1.59 18.91 -13.05
N VAL A 206 1.44 17.60 -13.13
CA VAL A 206 2.56 16.72 -13.50
C VAL A 206 2.59 16.58 -15.00
N SER A 207 3.75 16.91 -15.60
CA SER A 207 4.01 16.62 -17.01
C SER A 207 4.07 15.10 -17.21
N PRO A 208 3.34 14.53 -18.17
CA PRO A 208 3.42 13.10 -18.47
C PRO A 208 4.80 12.67 -18.98
N ASN A 209 5.62 13.58 -19.45
CA ASN A 209 6.94 13.28 -20.01
C ASN A 209 8.03 13.39 -18.91
N GLY A 210 8.58 12.25 -18.51
CA GLY A 210 9.81 12.16 -17.72
C GLY A 210 9.71 12.41 -16.23
N SER A 211 8.52 12.63 -15.65
CA SER A 211 8.38 12.86 -14.21
C SER A 211 7.60 11.76 -13.53
N LYS A 212 7.95 11.50 -12.27
CA LYS A 212 7.20 10.59 -11.39
C LYS A 212 5.88 11.25 -10.97
N LEU A 213 4.81 10.47 -10.94
CA LEU A 213 3.49 10.90 -10.49
C LEU A 213 3.44 10.99 -8.94
N PRO A 214 2.65 11.91 -8.36
CA PRO A 214 2.52 12.00 -6.92
C PRO A 214 1.79 10.79 -6.32
N CYS A 215 1.84 10.69 -4.98
CA CYS A 215 1.23 9.59 -4.23
C CYS A 215 -0.29 9.54 -4.40
N LEU A 216 -0.81 8.42 -4.85
CA LEU A 216 -2.24 8.11 -4.78
C LEU A 216 -2.67 7.98 -3.32
N THR A 217 -3.79 8.61 -2.94
CA THR A 217 -4.31 8.60 -1.57
C THR A 217 -5.77 8.16 -1.55
N TYR A 218 -6.23 7.67 -0.38
CA TYR A 218 -7.65 7.33 -0.15
C TYR A 218 -8.61 8.44 -0.62
N SER A 219 -8.25 9.71 -0.43
CA SER A 219 -9.09 10.85 -0.78
C SER A 219 -9.04 11.27 -2.25
N TYR A 220 -8.35 10.51 -3.11
CA TYR A 220 -8.20 10.85 -4.53
C TYR A 220 -9.55 11.03 -5.25
N TYR A 221 -10.57 10.25 -4.88
CA TYR A 221 -11.92 10.33 -5.44
C TYR A 221 -12.61 11.71 -5.28
N LYS A 222 -12.14 12.54 -4.33
CA LYS A 222 -12.72 13.88 -4.10
C LYS A 222 -12.41 14.85 -5.23
N GLY A 223 -11.44 14.52 -6.08
CA GLY A 223 -11.09 15.35 -7.24
C GLY A 223 -10.62 16.74 -6.87
N VAL A 224 -11.16 17.74 -7.56
CA VAL A 224 -10.91 19.16 -7.34
C VAL A 224 -11.93 19.69 -6.35
N ASN A 225 -11.48 20.43 -5.33
CA ASN A 225 -12.39 21.08 -4.38
C ASN A 225 -13.27 22.12 -5.05
N ALA A 226 -14.44 22.45 -4.46
CA ALA A 226 -15.39 23.43 -4.99
C ALA A 226 -14.79 24.83 -5.19
N ASP A 227 -13.69 25.15 -4.50
CA ASP A 227 -12.92 26.40 -4.64
C ASP A 227 -11.88 26.34 -5.79
N GLY A 228 -11.92 25.28 -6.61
CA GLY A 228 -11.01 25.06 -7.72
C GLY A 228 -9.57 24.70 -7.29
N ARG A 229 -9.35 24.49 -5.97
CA ARG A 229 -8.07 23.96 -5.49
C ARG A 229 -8.02 22.46 -5.76
N PRO A 230 -6.91 21.95 -6.30
CA PRO A 230 -6.77 20.51 -6.38
C PRO A 230 -6.82 19.99 -4.94
N GLY A 231 -7.77 19.09 -4.67
CA GLY A 231 -7.58 18.14 -3.60
C GLY A 231 -6.20 17.48 -3.84
N LYS A 232 -5.78 16.53 -3.05
CA LYS A 232 -4.52 15.80 -3.31
C LYS A 232 -4.62 14.92 -4.58
N ALA A 233 -5.38 15.35 -5.59
CA ALA A 233 -5.63 14.63 -6.83
C ALA A 233 -4.51 14.87 -7.82
N LEU A 234 -4.17 13.84 -8.56
CA LEU A 234 -3.32 13.92 -9.75
C LEU A 234 -4.19 14.48 -10.89
N LEU A 235 -3.69 15.51 -11.56
CA LEU A 235 -4.41 16.15 -12.64
C LEU A 235 -3.56 16.10 -13.91
N HIS A 236 -4.18 15.75 -15.02
CA HIS A 236 -3.62 15.85 -16.34
C HIS A 236 -4.05 17.17 -17.00
N ASN A 237 -3.18 17.75 -17.79
CA ASN A 237 -3.52 18.84 -18.67
C ASN A 237 -3.47 18.31 -20.12
N PHE A 238 -4.60 18.36 -20.80
CA PHE A 238 -4.75 17.96 -22.20
C PHE A 238 -4.86 19.19 -23.08
N GLY A 239 -4.00 19.28 -24.10
CA GLY A 239 -4.16 20.21 -25.19
C GLY A 239 -3.65 21.62 -24.97
N ASP A 240 -3.93 22.46 -25.95
CA ASP A 240 -3.45 23.82 -26.10
C ASP A 240 -3.78 24.69 -24.90
N TYR A 241 -2.87 25.55 -24.49
CA TYR A 241 -2.88 26.37 -23.28
C TYR A 241 -4.15 27.24 -23.08
N ALA A 242 -4.97 27.38 -24.08
CA ALA A 242 -6.21 28.20 -24.03
C ALA A 242 -7.43 27.41 -23.51
N VAL A 243 -7.45 26.07 -23.59
CA VAL A 243 -8.65 25.25 -23.33
C VAL A 243 -8.28 23.95 -22.57
N GLY A 244 -7.15 23.90 -21.86
CA GLY A 244 -6.67 22.68 -21.21
C GLY A 244 -7.68 22.10 -20.22
N LYS A 245 -8.18 20.91 -20.50
CA LYS A 245 -9.03 20.14 -19.60
C LYS A 245 -8.16 19.44 -18.57
N ILE A 246 -8.44 19.69 -17.30
CA ILE A 246 -7.78 19.01 -16.20
C ILE A 246 -8.59 17.75 -15.89
N GLU A 247 -7.99 16.58 -15.99
CA GLU A 247 -8.65 15.32 -15.72
C GLU A 247 -7.96 14.57 -14.56
N MET A 248 -8.73 13.74 -13.87
CA MET A 248 -8.23 12.80 -12.90
C MET A 248 -7.75 11.55 -13.63
N LEU A 249 -6.73 10.89 -13.07
CA LEU A 249 -6.40 9.54 -13.50
C LEU A 249 -7.63 8.64 -13.45
N SER A 250 -7.80 7.79 -14.43
CA SER A 250 -8.83 6.77 -14.39
C SER A 250 -8.52 5.73 -13.30
N PRO A 251 -9.49 4.92 -12.88
CA PRO A 251 -9.20 3.81 -11.96
C PRO A 251 -8.16 2.84 -12.53
N LEU A 252 -8.18 2.56 -13.83
CA LEU A 252 -7.21 1.71 -14.50
C LEU A 252 -5.78 2.29 -14.43
N GLU A 253 -5.63 3.58 -14.67
CA GLU A 253 -4.34 4.27 -14.52
C GLU A 253 -3.86 4.23 -13.04
N CYS A 254 -4.77 4.30 -12.08
CA CYS A 254 -4.46 4.15 -10.67
C CYS A 254 -4.06 2.72 -10.29
N GLU A 255 -4.66 1.70 -10.92
CA GLU A 255 -4.25 0.29 -10.80
C GLU A 255 -2.80 0.11 -11.27
N ARG A 256 -2.48 0.65 -12.44
CA ARG A 256 -1.11 0.63 -12.98
C ARG A 256 -0.11 1.37 -12.09
N LEU A 257 -0.51 2.50 -11.46
CA LEU A 257 0.33 3.20 -10.49
C LEU A 257 0.65 2.35 -9.26
N GLN A 258 -0.32 1.61 -8.76
CA GLN A 258 -0.14 0.68 -7.63
C GLN A 258 0.42 -0.67 -8.07
N THR A 259 0.67 -0.82 -9.37
CA THR A 259 1.14 -2.08 -9.98
C THR A 259 0.19 -3.26 -9.72
N VAL A 260 -1.09 -2.98 -9.56
CA VAL A 260 -2.19 -3.95 -9.52
C VAL A 260 -2.54 -4.34 -10.96
N PRO A 261 -3.03 -5.55 -11.24
CA PRO A 261 -3.49 -5.93 -12.59
C PRO A 261 -4.55 -4.98 -13.14
N ASP A 262 -4.57 -4.78 -14.45
CA ASP A 262 -5.59 -3.98 -15.12
C ASP A 262 -6.98 -4.56 -14.84
N ASP A 263 -7.97 -3.68 -14.62
CA ASP A 263 -9.37 -4.03 -14.30
C ASP A 263 -9.61 -4.80 -12.99
N TYR A 264 -8.58 -5.02 -12.17
CA TYR A 264 -8.67 -5.74 -10.90
C TYR A 264 -9.76 -5.19 -9.97
N THR A 265 -9.93 -3.86 -9.94
CA THR A 265 -10.91 -3.21 -9.05
C THR A 265 -12.26 -2.93 -9.72
N LYS A 266 -12.56 -3.50 -10.88
CA LYS A 266 -13.75 -3.21 -11.69
C LYS A 266 -15.09 -3.56 -11.01
N GLY A 267 -15.09 -4.52 -10.09
CA GLY A 267 -16.27 -5.02 -9.39
C GLY A 267 -16.94 -4.02 -8.44
N VAL A 268 -16.38 -2.82 -8.23
CA VAL A 268 -16.94 -1.81 -7.33
C VAL A 268 -17.06 -0.44 -8.01
N SER A 269 -17.77 0.51 -7.36
CA SER A 269 -17.95 1.86 -7.90
C SER A 269 -16.62 2.60 -8.08
N LYS A 270 -16.56 3.54 -9.03
CA LYS A 270 -15.38 4.38 -9.31
C LYS A 270 -14.78 5.00 -8.03
N THR A 271 -15.64 5.51 -7.14
CA THR A 271 -15.22 6.07 -5.85
C THR A 271 -14.53 5.03 -4.97
N ASN A 272 -15.09 3.82 -4.88
CA ASN A 272 -14.53 2.74 -4.06
C ASN A 272 -13.25 2.18 -4.67
N ARG A 273 -13.11 2.15 -6.00
CA ARG A 273 -11.86 1.83 -6.69
C ARG A 273 -10.72 2.76 -6.23
N TYR A 274 -10.95 4.08 -6.25
CA TYR A 274 -9.94 5.06 -5.81
C TYR A 274 -9.59 4.91 -4.33
N LYS A 275 -10.58 4.66 -3.45
CA LYS A 275 -10.36 4.46 -2.02
C LYS A 275 -9.50 3.23 -1.76
N ALA A 276 -9.86 2.12 -2.37
CA ALA A 276 -9.16 0.85 -2.23
C ALA A 276 -7.70 0.94 -2.72
N LEU A 277 -7.50 1.48 -3.93
CA LEU A 277 -6.16 1.68 -4.50
C LEU A 277 -5.31 2.68 -3.71
N GLY A 278 -5.93 3.75 -3.16
CA GLY A 278 -5.22 4.74 -2.36
C GLY A 278 -4.70 4.20 -1.04
N ASN A 279 -5.41 3.23 -0.43
CA ASN A 279 -5.00 2.54 0.80
C ASN A 279 -4.09 1.35 0.54
N GLY A 280 -4.21 0.70 -0.62
CA GLY A 280 -3.45 -0.51 -0.95
C GLY A 280 -1.94 -0.29 -1.01
N PHE A 281 -1.20 -1.38 -0.90
CA PHE A 281 0.24 -1.41 -1.15
C PHE A 281 0.55 -1.19 -2.64
N THR A 282 1.75 -0.70 -2.93
CA THR A 282 2.31 -0.85 -4.27
C THR A 282 2.84 -2.28 -4.40
N VAL A 283 2.18 -3.10 -5.22
CA VAL A 283 2.43 -4.56 -5.27
C VAL A 283 3.91 -4.88 -5.53
N LYS A 284 4.56 -4.21 -6.48
CA LYS A 284 5.99 -4.44 -6.77
C LYS A 284 6.93 -4.13 -5.60
N VAL A 285 6.54 -3.29 -4.63
CA VAL A 285 7.32 -3.11 -3.41
C VAL A 285 7.21 -4.34 -2.53
N ILE A 286 6.02 -4.92 -2.41
CA ILE A 286 5.81 -6.17 -1.66
C ILE A 286 6.51 -7.34 -2.35
N GLU A 287 6.45 -7.44 -3.69
CA GLU A 287 7.23 -8.41 -4.47
C GLU A 287 8.73 -8.31 -4.15
N HIS A 288 9.28 -7.09 -4.09
CA HIS A 288 10.68 -6.89 -3.73
C HIS A 288 11.02 -7.41 -2.34
N ILE A 289 10.18 -7.09 -1.33
CA ILE A 289 10.43 -7.52 0.05
C ILE A 289 10.32 -9.04 0.16
N LEU A 290 9.27 -9.64 -0.39
CA LEU A 290 9.06 -11.09 -0.38
C LEU A 290 10.17 -11.84 -1.13
N GLY A 291 10.66 -11.29 -2.24
CA GLY A 291 11.78 -11.85 -3.01
C GLY A 291 13.12 -11.86 -2.26
N CYS A 292 13.17 -11.28 -1.07
CA CYS A 292 14.32 -11.33 -0.17
C CYS A 292 14.20 -12.44 0.88
N ILE A 293 13.07 -13.12 0.99
CA ILE A 293 12.94 -14.29 1.88
C ILE A 293 13.92 -15.37 1.41
N PRO A 294 14.80 -15.89 2.28
CA PRO A 294 15.71 -16.96 1.93
C PRO A 294 14.96 -18.23 1.54
N ASN A 295 15.38 -18.90 0.48
CA ASN A 295 14.95 -20.28 0.23
C ASN A 295 15.54 -21.15 1.34
N GLU A 296 14.75 -22.05 1.89
CA GLU A 296 15.26 -23.07 2.80
C GLU A 296 16.03 -24.11 1.97
N ASP A 297 17.25 -24.42 2.42
CA ASP A 297 18.10 -25.46 1.85
C ASP A 297 17.54 -26.89 2.10
#